data_5de4afcfb6d4ac032d5abf9eabb931b2
#
_entry.id   5de4afcfb6d4ac032d5abf9eabb931b2
#
_cell.length_a   1.000
_cell.length_b   1.000
_cell.length_c   1.000
_cell.angle_alpha   90.00
_cell.angle_beta   90.00
_cell.angle_gamma   90.00
#
_symmetry.space_group_name_H-M   'P 1'
#
loop_
_entity.id
_entity.type
_entity.pdbx_description
1 polymer ?
#
loop_
_entity_poly.entity_id
_entity_poly.type
_entity_poly.pdbx_seq_one_letter_code
_entity_poly.pdbx_strand_id
1 'polypeptide(L)'
;MDTKKFKVIIVEDVKLELKGTEEIFRHEIPNAEVIGTAMTEAEFWQLLEKQVPDMVLLDLGLGGSTTIGVEICSMLRKKHPEIKVLIFTGEVLNERLWVDVLDAGADGIILKTGELLTATDVQAVMDGKKLVFNYPILQKIVGRFKESVAQEMRRQEAVIAYDIDEYDERLLRHLALGYTKDMITNLKGMPFGVKSLEKRQNELVGRLFTPDERSGVNACRLVTRALELRIIDIDNLKPDEE
;
A
#
# COMPACT_ATOMS: atom_id res chain seq x y z
N MET A 1 16.61 35.29 -18.74
CA MET A 1 16.97 33.96 -19.26
C MET A 1 15.66 33.26 -19.56
N ASP A 2 15.38 33.00 -20.85
CA ASP A 2 14.22 32.21 -21.21
C ASP A 2 14.42 30.77 -20.67
N THR A 3 13.82 30.45 -19.54
CA THR A 3 13.80 29.11 -19.04
C THR A 3 12.93 28.28 -19.98
N LYS A 4 13.51 27.33 -20.66
CA LYS A 4 12.80 26.41 -21.55
C LYS A 4 11.66 25.78 -20.76
N LYS A 5 10.43 26.03 -21.20
CA LYS A 5 9.25 25.42 -20.56
C LYS A 5 9.25 23.92 -20.77
N PHE A 6 8.89 23.15 -19.75
CA PHE A 6 8.65 21.73 -19.88
C PHE A 6 7.19 21.45 -20.30
N LYS A 7 7.02 20.41 -21.10
CA LYS A 7 5.73 20.05 -21.71
C LYS A 7 4.95 19.07 -20.81
N VAL A 8 3.67 19.34 -20.62
CA VAL A 8 2.79 18.53 -19.76
C VAL A 8 1.57 18.06 -20.53
N ILE A 9 1.21 16.79 -20.37
CA ILE A 9 -0.11 16.27 -20.70
C ILE A 9 -0.86 16.02 -19.39
N ILE A 10 -2.13 16.47 -19.32
CA ILE A 10 -3.01 16.26 -18.19
C ILE A 10 -4.03 15.19 -18.58
N VAL A 11 -4.19 14.17 -17.72
CA VAL A 11 -5.14 13.06 -17.91
C VAL A 11 -6.12 13.07 -16.74
N GLU A 12 -7.38 13.38 -17.01
CA GLU A 12 -8.41 13.64 -16.01
C GLU A 12 -9.79 13.50 -16.66
N ASP A 13 -10.67 12.61 -16.18
CA ASP A 13 -11.97 12.34 -16.78
C ASP A 13 -13.09 13.27 -16.30
N VAL A 14 -12.89 13.97 -15.18
CA VAL A 14 -13.82 14.96 -14.67
C VAL A 14 -13.54 16.33 -15.30
N LYS A 15 -14.39 16.74 -16.23
CA LYS A 15 -14.20 17.98 -17.01
C LYS A 15 -13.97 19.24 -16.16
N LEU A 16 -14.59 19.34 -14.98
CA LEU A 16 -14.43 20.50 -14.10
C LEU A 16 -13.05 20.48 -13.44
N GLU A 17 -12.59 19.33 -13.01
CA GLU A 17 -11.27 19.14 -12.41
C GLU A 17 -10.17 19.36 -13.44
N LEU A 18 -10.34 18.83 -14.66
CA LEU A 18 -9.43 19.07 -15.77
C LEU A 18 -9.23 20.57 -16.03
N LYS A 19 -10.33 21.31 -16.13
CA LYS A 19 -10.24 22.77 -16.33
C LYS A 19 -9.59 23.50 -15.15
N GLY A 20 -9.92 23.09 -13.93
CA GLY A 20 -9.28 23.64 -12.72
C GLY A 20 -7.76 23.41 -12.72
N THR A 21 -7.36 22.22 -13.10
CA THR A 21 -5.94 21.83 -13.21
C THR A 21 -5.23 22.61 -14.33
N GLU A 22 -5.85 22.80 -15.49
CA GLU A 22 -5.30 23.65 -16.56
C GLU A 22 -5.07 25.10 -16.08
N GLU A 23 -6.01 25.66 -15.29
CA GLU A 23 -5.86 27.01 -14.73
C GLU A 23 -4.71 27.10 -13.71
N ILE A 24 -4.51 26.06 -12.88
CA ILE A 24 -3.36 25.98 -11.96
C ILE A 24 -2.05 26.03 -12.78
N PHE A 25 -1.93 25.21 -13.82
CA PHE A 25 -0.74 25.22 -14.66
C PHE A 25 -0.52 26.58 -15.34
N ARG A 26 -1.59 27.22 -15.80
CA ARG A 26 -1.50 28.51 -16.48
C ARG A 26 -1.03 29.65 -15.58
N HIS A 27 -1.51 29.69 -14.33
CA HIS A 27 -1.31 30.83 -13.45
C HIS A 27 -0.23 30.59 -12.38
N GLU A 28 -0.05 29.36 -11.92
CA GLU A 28 0.81 29.09 -10.78
C GLU A 28 2.07 28.30 -11.15
N ILE A 29 2.13 27.71 -12.35
CA ILE A 29 3.28 26.93 -12.81
C ILE A 29 3.84 27.51 -14.13
N PRO A 30 4.45 28.70 -14.10
CA PRO A 30 4.78 29.45 -15.32
C PRO A 30 5.83 28.76 -16.20
N ASN A 31 6.59 27.80 -15.63
CA ASN A 31 7.61 27.04 -16.37
C ASN A 31 7.04 25.81 -17.09
N ALA A 32 5.73 25.54 -16.96
CA ALA A 32 5.05 24.45 -17.64
C ALA A 32 4.28 24.96 -18.88
N GLU A 33 4.18 24.10 -19.88
CA GLU A 33 3.32 24.26 -21.05
C GLU A 33 2.42 23.03 -21.16
N VAL A 34 1.11 23.21 -20.96
CA VAL A 34 0.13 22.16 -21.19
C VAL A 34 -0.05 21.98 -22.70
N ILE A 35 0.52 20.91 -23.24
CA ILE A 35 0.50 20.62 -24.68
C ILE A 35 -0.70 19.78 -25.10
N GLY A 36 -1.45 19.21 -24.15
CA GLY A 36 -2.66 18.46 -24.41
C GLY A 36 -3.33 17.99 -23.13
N THR A 37 -4.62 17.67 -23.27
CA THR A 37 -5.44 17.09 -22.22
C THR A 37 -6.17 15.88 -22.73
N ALA A 38 -6.39 14.88 -21.90
CA ALA A 38 -7.12 13.68 -22.23
C ALA A 38 -8.12 13.35 -21.12
N MET A 39 -9.34 12.97 -21.51
CA MET A 39 -10.37 12.53 -20.58
C MET A 39 -10.52 11.00 -20.54
N THR A 40 -9.84 10.31 -21.44
CA THR A 40 -9.85 8.85 -21.55
C THR A 40 -8.44 8.33 -21.83
N GLU A 41 -8.21 7.07 -21.49
CA GLU A 41 -6.98 6.37 -21.85
C GLU A 41 -6.68 6.42 -23.35
N ALA A 42 -7.71 6.18 -24.19
CA ALA A 42 -7.56 6.21 -25.66
C ALA A 42 -7.11 7.58 -26.17
N GLU A 43 -7.70 8.67 -25.68
CA GLU A 43 -7.27 10.03 -26.01
C GLU A 43 -5.85 10.31 -25.58
N PHE A 44 -5.45 9.84 -24.39
CA PHE A 44 -4.09 9.98 -23.90
C PHE A 44 -3.07 9.33 -24.83
N TRP A 45 -3.28 8.07 -25.21
CA TRP A 45 -2.36 7.37 -26.12
C TRP A 45 -2.27 8.04 -27.48
N GLN A 46 -3.40 8.53 -28.02
CA GLN A 46 -3.42 9.29 -29.28
C GLN A 46 -2.64 10.62 -29.20
N LEU A 47 -2.68 11.30 -28.05
CA LEU A 47 -1.89 12.50 -27.82
C LEU A 47 -0.40 12.18 -27.74
N LEU A 48 -0.04 11.13 -27.03
CA LEU A 48 1.34 10.71 -26.86
C LEU A 48 2.02 10.33 -28.18
N GLU A 49 1.27 9.73 -29.12
CA GLU A 49 1.77 9.44 -30.49
C GLU A 49 2.10 10.71 -31.28
N LYS A 50 1.38 11.79 -31.03
CA LYS A 50 1.59 13.07 -31.75
C LYS A 50 2.70 13.92 -31.15
N GLN A 51 2.84 13.87 -29.84
CA GLN A 51 3.80 14.71 -29.12
C GLN A 51 4.19 14.09 -27.78
N VAL A 52 5.49 14.09 -27.50
CA VAL A 52 6.04 13.52 -26.28
C VAL A 52 6.13 14.63 -25.22
N PRO A 53 5.50 14.49 -24.05
CA PRO A 53 5.63 15.42 -22.94
C PRO A 53 6.89 15.13 -22.13
N ASP A 54 7.31 16.11 -21.34
CA ASP A 54 8.33 15.91 -20.31
C ASP A 54 7.70 15.32 -19.02
N MET A 55 6.40 15.61 -18.80
CA MET A 55 5.64 15.11 -17.65
C MET A 55 4.19 14.78 -18.02
N VAL A 56 3.66 13.75 -17.39
CA VAL A 56 2.22 13.42 -17.39
C VAL A 56 1.69 13.66 -15.97
N LEU A 57 0.67 14.51 -15.86
CA LEU A 57 -0.15 14.62 -14.67
C LEU A 57 -1.34 13.68 -14.85
N LEU A 58 -1.45 12.69 -13.98
CA LEU A 58 -2.37 11.57 -14.17
C LEU A 58 -3.30 11.41 -12.98
N ASP A 59 -4.61 11.48 -13.22
CA ASP A 59 -5.59 11.00 -12.24
C ASP A 59 -5.66 9.49 -12.24
N LEU A 60 -5.89 8.91 -11.05
CA LEU A 60 -6.06 7.46 -10.91
C LEU A 60 -7.49 7.03 -11.25
N GLY A 61 -8.47 7.87 -10.94
CA GLY A 61 -9.90 7.54 -11.02
C GLY A 61 -10.52 7.50 -12.41
N LEU A 62 -9.74 7.30 -13.46
CA LEU A 62 -10.19 7.35 -14.84
C LEU A 62 -11.32 6.35 -15.13
N GLY A 63 -12.44 6.85 -15.66
CA GLY A 63 -13.60 6.03 -15.99
C GLY A 63 -14.22 5.32 -14.78
N GLY A 64 -14.00 5.83 -13.57
CA GLY A 64 -14.47 5.23 -12.32
C GLY A 64 -13.65 4.02 -11.86
N SER A 65 -12.47 3.80 -12.40
CA SER A 65 -11.57 2.71 -12.02
C SER A 65 -10.14 3.20 -11.77
N THR A 66 -9.61 2.94 -10.58
CA THR A 66 -8.22 3.26 -10.23
C THR A 66 -7.20 2.38 -10.93
N THR A 67 -7.61 1.23 -11.46
CA THR A 67 -6.73 0.30 -12.17
C THR A 67 -6.18 0.91 -13.45
N ILE A 68 -6.99 1.66 -14.19
CA ILE A 68 -6.60 2.28 -15.47
C ILE A 68 -5.42 3.26 -15.27
N GLY A 69 -5.49 4.12 -14.27
CA GLY A 69 -4.40 5.06 -13.98
C GLY A 69 -3.09 4.36 -13.62
N VAL A 70 -3.14 3.27 -12.83
CA VAL A 70 -1.97 2.45 -12.50
C VAL A 70 -1.39 1.77 -13.74
N GLU A 71 -2.24 1.23 -14.63
CA GLU A 71 -1.81 0.60 -15.88
C GLU A 71 -1.14 1.60 -16.83
N ILE A 72 -1.71 2.80 -17.00
CA ILE A 72 -1.11 3.88 -17.79
C ILE A 72 0.28 4.23 -17.23
N CYS A 73 0.41 4.41 -15.92
CA CYS A 73 1.69 4.70 -15.26
C CYS A 73 2.72 3.61 -15.55
N SER A 74 2.35 2.33 -15.38
CA SER A 74 3.22 1.18 -15.64
C SER A 74 3.66 1.10 -17.11
N MET A 75 2.72 1.32 -18.04
CA MET A 75 3.04 1.31 -19.48
C MET A 75 3.95 2.48 -19.89
N LEU A 76 3.71 3.67 -19.35
CA LEU A 76 4.58 4.82 -19.56
C LEU A 76 6.01 4.51 -19.09
N ARG A 77 6.14 3.97 -17.87
CA ARG A 77 7.46 3.65 -17.32
C ARG A 77 8.22 2.64 -18.18
N LYS A 78 7.51 1.67 -18.78
CA LYS A 78 8.13 0.66 -19.66
C LYS A 78 8.53 1.21 -21.03
N LYS A 79 7.67 2.04 -21.64
CA LYS A 79 7.86 2.51 -23.02
C LYS A 79 8.59 3.85 -23.10
N HIS A 80 8.41 4.70 -22.10
CA HIS A 80 8.89 6.09 -22.04
C HIS A 80 9.46 6.41 -20.66
N PRO A 81 10.56 5.76 -20.24
CA PRO A 81 11.14 5.91 -18.91
C PRO A 81 11.61 7.34 -18.60
N GLU A 82 11.82 8.15 -19.62
CA GLU A 82 12.21 9.56 -19.52
C GLU A 82 11.06 10.46 -19.08
N ILE A 83 9.79 10.10 -19.38
CA ILE A 83 8.62 10.90 -19.02
C ILE A 83 8.38 10.81 -17.51
N LYS A 84 8.25 11.95 -16.87
CA LYS A 84 7.87 12.02 -15.44
C LYS A 84 6.39 11.77 -15.29
N VAL A 85 6.02 10.99 -14.25
CA VAL A 85 4.63 10.70 -13.94
C VAL A 85 4.31 11.21 -12.54
N LEU A 86 3.48 12.24 -12.46
CA LEU A 86 2.93 12.78 -11.22
C LEU A 86 1.46 12.40 -11.12
N ILE A 87 1.14 11.60 -10.12
CA ILE A 87 -0.24 11.25 -9.82
C ILE A 87 -0.90 12.42 -9.08
N PHE A 88 -2.08 12.85 -9.56
CA PHE A 88 -2.88 13.90 -8.94
C PHE A 88 -4.32 13.42 -8.81
N THR A 89 -4.69 12.93 -7.64
CA THR A 89 -5.93 12.18 -7.45
C THR A 89 -6.75 12.62 -6.23
N GLY A 90 -8.07 12.58 -6.36
CA GLY A 90 -9.02 12.72 -5.25
C GLY A 90 -9.31 11.39 -4.54
N GLU A 91 -8.85 10.28 -5.08
CA GLU A 91 -9.12 8.95 -4.55
C GLU A 91 -8.51 8.73 -3.16
N VAL A 92 -9.28 8.05 -2.30
CA VAL A 92 -8.78 7.58 -1.01
C VAL A 92 -7.91 6.35 -1.25
N LEU A 93 -6.60 6.56 -1.33
CA LEU A 93 -5.65 5.47 -1.52
C LEU A 93 -5.67 4.54 -0.30
N ASN A 94 -6.00 3.28 -0.53
CA ASN A 94 -5.75 2.20 0.44
C ASN A 94 -4.28 1.74 0.33
N GLU A 95 -3.81 0.93 1.27
CA GLU A 95 -2.41 0.48 1.34
C GLU A 95 -1.95 -0.21 0.06
N ARG A 96 -2.79 -1.07 -0.50
CA ARG A 96 -2.48 -1.81 -1.73
C ARG A 96 -2.30 -0.85 -2.91
N LEU A 97 -3.21 0.10 -3.08
CA LEU A 97 -3.14 1.07 -4.18
C LEU A 97 -1.89 1.96 -4.09
N TRP A 98 -1.42 2.29 -2.87
CA TRP A 98 -0.15 3.00 -2.69
C TRP A 98 1.03 2.22 -3.27
N VAL A 99 1.10 0.94 -2.89
CA VAL A 99 2.17 0.05 -3.38
C VAL A 99 2.06 -0.10 -4.89
N ASP A 100 0.86 -0.38 -5.42
CA ASP A 100 0.63 -0.55 -6.85
C ASP A 100 1.07 0.68 -7.67
N VAL A 101 0.78 1.89 -7.18
CA VAL A 101 1.18 3.17 -7.83
C VAL A 101 2.70 3.38 -7.78
N LEU A 102 3.34 3.08 -6.66
CA LEU A 102 4.79 3.21 -6.52
C LEU A 102 5.53 2.16 -7.35
N ASP A 103 5.05 0.93 -7.37
CA ASP A 103 5.60 -0.16 -8.18
C ASP A 103 5.39 0.09 -9.68
N ALA A 104 4.29 0.76 -10.06
CA ALA A 104 4.08 1.24 -11.42
C ALA A 104 5.09 2.31 -11.84
N GLY A 105 5.83 2.88 -10.90
CA GLY A 105 6.93 3.79 -11.15
C GLY A 105 6.55 5.27 -11.19
N ALA A 106 5.50 5.69 -10.49
CA ALA A 106 5.18 7.11 -10.30
C ALA A 106 6.35 7.86 -9.65
N ASP A 107 6.60 9.09 -10.09
CA ASP A 107 7.63 9.96 -9.51
C ASP A 107 7.11 10.71 -8.28
N GLY A 108 5.79 10.87 -8.16
CA GLY A 108 5.15 11.48 -7.00
C GLY A 108 3.64 11.25 -6.99
N ILE A 109 3.03 11.52 -5.84
CA ILE A 109 1.58 11.42 -5.63
C ILE A 109 1.12 12.64 -4.83
N ILE A 110 0.15 13.37 -5.37
CA ILE A 110 -0.48 14.53 -4.75
C ILE A 110 -1.97 14.24 -4.60
N LEU A 111 -2.50 14.39 -3.39
CA LEU A 111 -3.95 14.33 -3.17
C LEU A 111 -4.60 15.66 -3.50
N LYS A 112 -5.75 15.62 -4.18
CA LYS A 112 -6.59 16.80 -4.49
C LYS A 112 -7.33 17.35 -3.26
N THR A 113 -7.03 16.85 -2.06
CA THR A 113 -7.71 17.25 -0.83
C THR A 113 -6.92 18.33 -0.08
N GLY A 114 -7.50 19.52 0.01
CA GLY A 114 -7.07 20.58 0.93
C GLY A 114 -5.93 21.48 0.47
N GLU A 115 -4.95 20.95 -0.23
CA GLU A 115 -3.83 21.71 -0.82
C GLU A 115 -3.85 21.55 -2.33
N LEU A 116 -3.72 22.67 -3.03
CA LEU A 116 -3.60 22.66 -4.50
C LEU A 116 -2.22 22.13 -4.90
N LEU A 117 -2.14 21.59 -6.11
CA LEU A 117 -0.87 21.28 -6.77
C LEU A 117 -0.01 22.54 -6.84
N THR A 118 1.21 22.50 -6.31
CA THR A 118 2.09 23.67 -6.27
C THR A 118 3.20 23.60 -7.34
N ALA A 119 3.71 24.75 -7.72
CA ALA A 119 4.89 24.83 -8.59
C ALA A 119 6.10 24.09 -7.99
N THR A 120 6.22 24.07 -6.66
CA THR A 120 7.30 23.38 -5.95
C THR A 120 7.22 21.86 -6.11
N ASP A 121 6.02 21.29 -6.06
CA ASP A 121 5.81 19.84 -6.24
C ASP A 121 6.18 19.42 -7.67
N VAL A 122 5.67 20.16 -8.64
CA VAL A 122 5.96 19.91 -10.06
C VAL A 122 7.46 20.06 -10.36
N GLN A 123 8.08 21.13 -9.85
CA GLN A 123 9.52 21.35 -10.05
C GLN A 123 10.36 20.24 -9.40
N ALA A 124 9.97 19.77 -8.22
CA ALA A 124 10.66 18.67 -7.55
C ALA A 124 10.65 17.39 -8.39
N VAL A 125 9.53 17.07 -9.04
CA VAL A 125 9.44 15.94 -9.97
C VAL A 125 10.32 16.16 -11.19
N MET A 126 10.28 17.35 -11.77
CA MET A 126 11.09 17.70 -12.95
C MET A 126 12.59 17.67 -12.64
N ASP A 127 13.00 18.06 -11.44
CA ASP A 127 14.40 17.98 -10.95
C ASP A 127 14.86 16.52 -10.70
N GLY A 128 13.98 15.55 -10.90
CA GLY A 128 14.28 14.12 -10.74
C GLY A 128 14.19 13.62 -9.30
N LYS A 129 13.60 14.39 -8.38
CA LYS A 129 13.27 13.88 -7.04
C LYS A 129 12.24 12.78 -7.17
N LYS A 130 12.43 11.72 -6.41
CA LYS A 130 11.53 10.58 -6.34
C LYS A 130 10.67 10.67 -5.11
N LEU A 131 9.47 10.08 -5.20
CA LEU A 131 8.51 10.03 -4.09
C LEU A 131 8.14 11.42 -3.58
N VAL A 132 7.75 12.31 -4.52
CA VAL A 132 7.21 13.63 -4.18
C VAL A 132 5.79 13.46 -3.65
N PHE A 133 5.56 13.85 -2.40
CA PHE A 133 4.27 13.75 -1.73
C PHE A 133 3.86 15.08 -1.12
N ASN A 134 2.58 15.44 -1.22
CA ASN A 134 2.07 16.57 -0.45
C ASN A 134 1.81 16.18 1.02
N TYR A 135 1.60 17.20 1.86
CA TYR A 135 1.46 17.04 3.31
C TYR A 135 0.36 16.04 3.72
N PRO A 136 -0.86 16.03 3.11
CA PRO A 136 -1.87 15.03 3.45
C PRO A 136 -1.42 13.58 3.24
N ILE A 137 -0.64 13.31 2.20
CA ILE A 137 -0.06 11.99 1.95
C ILE A 137 0.97 11.65 3.01
N LEU A 138 1.90 12.58 3.29
CA LEU A 138 2.92 12.37 4.32
C LEU A 138 2.29 12.10 5.69
N GLN A 139 1.22 12.80 6.05
CA GLN A 139 0.48 12.53 7.30
C GLN A 139 -0.08 11.10 7.34
N LYS A 140 -0.66 10.62 6.24
CA LYS A 140 -1.19 9.26 6.15
C LYS A 140 -0.07 8.22 6.29
N ILE A 141 1.05 8.40 5.58
CA ILE A 141 2.22 7.51 5.66
C ILE A 141 2.75 7.44 7.09
N VAL A 142 2.97 8.59 7.72
CA VAL A 142 3.48 8.67 9.10
C VAL A 142 2.49 8.07 10.09
N GLY A 143 1.18 8.31 9.91
CA GLY A 143 0.13 7.71 10.73
C GLY A 143 0.18 6.18 10.67
N ARG A 144 0.22 5.61 9.47
CA ARG A 144 0.32 4.16 9.26
C ARG A 144 1.61 3.56 9.83
N PHE A 145 2.73 4.22 9.62
CA PHE A 145 3.99 3.78 10.21
C PHE A 145 3.91 3.72 11.74
N LYS A 146 3.34 4.76 12.39
CA LYS A 146 3.13 4.76 13.84
C LYS A 146 2.21 3.63 14.31
N GLU A 147 1.12 3.38 13.59
CA GLU A 147 0.19 2.27 13.88
C GLU A 147 0.90 0.91 13.77
N SER A 148 1.65 0.70 12.70
CA SER A 148 2.42 -0.53 12.48
C SER A 148 3.46 -0.77 13.58
N VAL A 149 4.22 0.26 13.95
CA VAL A 149 5.20 0.17 15.05
C VAL A 149 4.50 -0.13 16.37
N ALA A 150 3.39 0.55 16.68
CA ALA A 150 2.64 0.30 17.91
C ALA A 150 2.02 -1.11 17.94
N GLN A 151 1.60 -1.66 16.80
CA GLN A 151 1.11 -3.03 16.71
C GLN A 151 2.24 -4.04 16.99
N GLU A 152 3.39 -3.86 16.38
CA GLU A 152 4.54 -4.75 16.59
C GLU A 152 5.05 -4.70 18.05
N MET A 153 5.09 -3.52 18.65
CA MET A 153 5.44 -3.39 20.07
C MET A 153 4.48 -4.16 20.98
N ARG A 154 3.17 -4.01 20.77
CA ARG A 154 2.15 -4.76 21.56
C ARG A 154 2.27 -6.27 21.35
N ARG A 155 2.59 -6.71 20.13
CA ARG A 155 2.84 -8.12 19.83
C ARG A 155 4.04 -8.64 20.60
N GLN A 156 5.15 -7.92 20.59
CA GLN A 156 6.36 -8.29 21.33
C GLN A 156 6.12 -8.33 22.83
N GLU A 157 5.38 -7.36 23.38
CA GLU A 157 4.97 -7.37 24.79
C GLU A 157 4.15 -8.62 25.14
N ALA A 158 3.19 -9.01 24.29
CA ALA A 158 2.37 -10.19 24.51
C ALA A 158 3.20 -11.49 24.40
N VAL A 159 4.07 -11.59 23.40
CA VAL A 159 4.98 -12.76 23.22
C VAL A 159 5.84 -12.95 24.46
N ILE A 160 6.39 -11.88 25.02
CA ILE A 160 7.22 -11.94 26.25
C ILE A 160 6.34 -12.27 27.47
N ALA A 161 5.20 -11.58 27.64
CA ALA A 161 4.35 -11.73 28.82
C ALA A 161 3.77 -13.14 28.96
N TYR A 162 3.51 -13.81 27.85
CA TYR A 162 2.93 -15.17 27.82
C TYR A 162 3.96 -16.26 27.51
N ASP A 163 5.26 -15.92 27.47
CA ASP A 163 6.35 -16.87 27.18
C ASP A 163 6.09 -17.70 25.90
N ILE A 164 5.82 -17.00 24.83
CA ILE A 164 5.51 -17.58 23.51
C ILE A 164 6.82 -17.75 22.72
N ASP A 165 7.13 -18.98 22.35
CA ASP A 165 8.28 -19.24 21.49
C ASP A 165 7.88 -19.32 19.99
N GLU A 166 8.86 -19.44 19.12
CA GLU A 166 8.68 -19.55 17.66
C GLU A 166 7.75 -20.71 17.26
N TYR A 167 7.85 -21.84 17.94
CA TYR A 167 7.02 -23.00 17.65
C TYR A 167 5.57 -22.83 18.17
N ASP A 168 5.38 -22.11 19.25
CA ASP A 168 4.06 -21.75 19.75
C ASP A 168 3.35 -20.84 18.75
N GLU A 169 4.05 -19.80 18.27
CA GLU A 169 3.52 -18.91 17.26
C GLU A 169 3.20 -19.65 15.96
N ARG A 170 4.11 -20.51 15.52
CA ARG A 170 3.94 -21.33 14.32
C ARG A 170 2.74 -22.27 14.45
N LEU A 171 2.55 -22.92 15.60
CA LEU A 171 1.39 -23.75 15.90
C LEU A 171 0.09 -22.93 15.83
N LEU A 172 0.05 -21.79 16.50
CA LEU A 172 -1.13 -20.91 16.52
C LEU A 172 -1.50 -20.41 15.13
N ARG A 173 -0.49 -20.01 14.33
CA ARG A 173 -0.67 -19.52 12.95
C ARG A 173 -1.23 -20.61 12.04
N HIS A 174 -0.71 -21.85 12.08
CA HIS A 174 -1.22 -22.92 11.24
C HIS A 174 -2.59 -23.42 11.68
N LEU A 175 -2.89 -23.42 12.99
CA LEU A 175 -4.26 -23.66 13.48
C LEU A 175 -5.23 -22.60 12.97
N ALA A 176 -4.82 -21.34 12.92
CA ALA A 176 -5.63 -20.24 12.37
C ALA A 176 -5.89 -20.39 10.87
N LEU A 177 -4.95 -20.96 10.13
CA LEU A 177 -5.09 -21.30 8.70
C LEU A 177 -5.94 -22.59 8.49
N GLY A 178 -6.43 -23.25 9.55
CA GLY A 178 -7.25 -24.46 9.48
C GLY A 178 -6.47 -25.76 9.33
N TYR A 179 -5.16 -25.74 9.56
CA TYR A 179 -4.35 -26.97 9.53
C TYR A 179 -4.69 -27.88 10.70
N THR A 180 -4.75 -29.17 10.44
CA THR A 180 -4.82 -30.18 11.49
C THR A 180 -3.43 -30.41 12.11
N LYS A 181 -3.38 -31.00 13.31
CA LYS A 181 -2.09 -31.32 13.95
C LYS A 181 -1.23 -32.26 13.11
N ASP A 182 -1.85 -33.22 12.43
CA ASP A 182 -1.13 -34.12 11.52
C ASP A 182 -0.51 -33.36 10.35
N MET A 183 -1.21 -32.36 9.78
CA MET A 183 -0.66 -31.50 8.75
C MET A 183 0.52 -30.67 9.28
N ILE A 184 0.38 -30.11 10.50
CA ILE A 184 1.44 -29.28 11.10
C ILE A 184 2.70 -30.08 11.40
N THR A 185 2.58 -31.36 11.82
CA THR A 185 3.76 -32.22 12.07
C THR A 185 4.58 -32.51 10.82
N ASN A 186 3.94 -32.44 9.64
CA ASN A 186 4.60 -32.69 8.35
C ASN A 186 5.25 -31.43 7.74
N LEU A 187 5.13 -30.28 8.39
CA LEU A 187 5.75 -29.05 7.90
C LEU A 187 7.27 -29.10 8.08
N LYS A 188 7.99 -28.60 7.11
CA LYS A 188 9.45 -28.50 7.15
C LYS A 188 9.92 -27.72 8.39
N GLY A 189 10.86 -28.29 9.13
CA GLY A 189 11.39 -27.66 10.34
C GLY A 189 10.46 -27.72 11.58
N MET A 190 9.37 -28.52 11.55
CA MET A 190 8.55 -28.81 12.72
C MET A 190 9.08 -30.07 13.42
N PRO A 191 9.73 -29.95 14.59
CA PRO A 191 10.41 -31.09 15.23
C PRO A 191 9.46 -31.95 16.08
N PHE A 192 8.16 -31.65 16.07
CA PHE A 192 7.19 -32.25 16.99
C PHE A 192 6.26 -33.25 16.31
N GLY A 193 6.04 -34.40 16.95
CA GLY A 193 4.93 -35.29 16.60
C GLY A 193 3.60 -34.81 17.20
N VAL A 194 2.48 -35.43 16.78
CA VAL A 194 1.11 -35.04 17.16
C VAL A 194 0.93 -34.95 18.68
N LYS A 195 1.40 -35.94 19.45
CA LYS A 195 1.31 -35.91 20.92
C LYS A 195 2.06 -34.74 21.57
N SER A 196 3.22 -34.38 21.00
CA SER A 196 4.00 -33.22 21.48
C SER A 196 3.29 -31.90 21.16
N LEU A 197 2.65 -31.77 19.99
CA LEU A 197 1.83 -30.62 19.64
C LEU A 197 0.57 -30.52 20.53
N GLU A 198 -0.05 -31.64 20.90
CA GLU A 198 -1.14 -31.66 21.86
C GLU A 198 -0.73 -31.16 23.24
N LYS A 199 0.41 -31.65 23.75
CA LYS A 199 0.97 -31.16 24.99
C LYS A 199 1.23 -29.65 24.95
N ARG A 200 1.89 -29.19 23.88
CA ARG A 200 2.20 -27.76 23.66
C ARG A 200 0.92 -26.91 23.58
N GLN A 201 -0.11 -27.39 22.87
CA GLN A 201 -1.41 -26.71 22.82
C GLN A 201 -2.04 -26.59 24.24
N ASN A 202 -1.94 -27.63 25.08
CA ASN A 202 -2.45 -27.57 26.45
C ASN A 202 -1.63 -26.61 27.33
N GLU A 203 -0.34 -26.54 27.14
CA GLU A 203 0.55 -25.57 27.81
C GLU A 203 0.19 -24.14 27.41
N LEU A 204 -0.09 -23.90 26.11
CA LEU A 204 -0.59 -22.60 25.63
C LEU A 204 -1.93 -22.23 26.27
N VAL A 205 -2.88 -23.17 26.39
CA VAL A 205 -4.12 -22.94 27.12
C VAL A 205 -3.83 -22.55 28.56
N GLY A 206 -2.86 -23.18 29.19
CA GLY A 206 -2.43 -22.84 30.56
C GLY A 206 -1.86 -21.44 30.69
N ARG A 207 -1.19 -20.92 29.68
CA ARG A 207 -0.56 -19.59 29.68
C ARG A 207 -1.53 -18.49 29.26
N LEU A 208 -2.40 -18.75 28.28
CA LEU A 208 -3.25 -17.74 27.64
C LEU A 208 -4.63 -17.58 28.32
N PHE A 209 -5.04 -18.52 29.16
CA PHE A 209 -6.36 -18.51 29.83
C PHE A 209 -6.23 -18.61 31.37
N THR A 210 -7.08 -17.88 32.06
CA THR A 210 -7.23 -18.03 33.50
C THR A 210 -7.78 -19.43 33.85
N PRO A 211 -7.54 -19.94 35.05
CA PRO A 211 -8.04 -21.26 35.45
C PRO A 211 -9.53 -21.50 35.17
N ASP A 212 -10.36 -20.49 35.34
CA ASP A 212 -11.82 -20.57 35.17
C ASP A 212 -12.20 -20.64 33.65
N GLU A 213 -11.37 -20.11 32.78
CA GLU A 213 -11.62 -20.06 31.34
C GLU A 213 -11.14 -21.32 30.59
N ARG A 214 -10.32 -22.16 31.21
CA ARG A 214 -9.65 -23.31 30.55
C ARG A 214 -10.60 -24.43 30.13
N SER A 215 -11.77 -24.53 30.79
CA SER A 215 -12.71 -25.58 30.47
C SER A 215 -13.27 -25.44 29.06
N GLY A 216 -13.19 -26.51 28.27
CA GLY A 216 -13.73 -26.56 26.90
C GLY A 216 -12.98 -25.71 25.86
N VAL A 217 -11.71 -25.29 26.13
CA VAL A 217 -10.90 -24.60 25.14
C VAL A 217 -10.52 -25.57 24.03
N ASN A 218 -10.99 -25.28 22.82
CA ASN A 218 -10.63 -25.96 21.59
C ASN A 218 -9.65 -25.10 20.75
N ALA A 219 -9.20 -25.62 19.61
CA ALA A 219 -8.28 -24.90 18.72
C ALA A 219 -8.82 -23.54 18.26
N CYS A 220 -10.11 -23.47 17.94
CA CYS A 220 -10.73 -22.22 17.51
C CYS A 220 -10.66 -21.15 18.61
N ARG A 221 -11.05 -21.50 19.85
CA ARG A 221 -11.01 -20.57 20.99
C ARG A 221 -9.58 -20.16 21.35
N LEU A 222 -8.62 -21.08 21.21
CA LEU A 222 -7.20 -20.79 21.39
C LEU A 222 -6.68 -19.78 20.36
N VAL A 223 -7.03 -19.99 19.10
CA VAL A 223 -6.67 -19.06 18.00
C VAL A 223 -7.33 -17.69 18.21
N THR A 224 -8.62 -17.65 18.55
CA THR A 224 -9.30 -16.39 18.85
C THR A 224 -8.59 -15.61 19.95
N ARG A 225 -8.20 -16.30 21.04
CA ARG A 225 -7.47 -15.68 22.15
C ARG A 225 -6.09 -15.16 21.72
N ALA A 226 -5.37 -15.91 20.88
CA ALA A 226 -4.08 -15.50 20.35
C ALA A 226 -4.20 -14.26 19.44
N LEU A 227 -5.27 -14.13 18.67
CA LEU A 227 -5.61 -12.95 17.88
C LEU A 227 -5.96 -11.75 18.77
N GLU A 228 -6.80 -11.94 19.80
CA GLU A 228 -7.14 -10.88 20.78
C GLU A 228 -5.91 -10.31 21.46
N LEU A 229 -4.97 -11.17 21.85
CA LEU A 229 -3.71 -10.82 22.49
C LEU A 229 -2.65 -10.34 21.47
N ARG A 230 -2.96 -10.35 20.18
CA ARG A 230 -2.05 -10.00 19.07
C ARG A 230 -0.76 -10.83 19.01
N ILE A 231 -0.78 -12.04 19.54
CA ILE A 231 0.33 -13.01 19.40
C ILE A 231 0.48 -13.41 17.93
N ILE A 232 -0.64 -13.58 17.22
CA ILE A 232 -0.73 -13.76 15.77
C ILE A 232 -1.63 -12.68 15.18
N ASP A 233 -1.43 -12.37 13.89
CA ASP A 233 -2.20 -11.35 13.15
C ASP A 233 -2.85 -11.98 11.92
N ILE A 234 -4.13 -11.69 11.69
CA ILE A 234 -4.89 -12.18 10.52
C ILE A 234 -4.25 -11.72 9.20
N ASP A 235 -3.78 -10.47 9.14
CA ASP A 235 -3.23 -9.88 7.93
C ASP A 235 -1.88 -10.50 7.52
N ASN A 236 -1.21 -11.16 8.48
CA ASN A 236 0.09 -11.81 8.30
C ASN A 236 0.01 -13.36 8.33
N LEU A 237 -1.20 -13.93 8.31
CA LEU A 237 -1.39 -15.37 8.21
C LEU A 237 -0.96 -15.87 6.82
N LYS A 238 0.25 -16.37 6.71
CA LYS A 238 0.74 -17.05 5.51
C LYS A 238 1.19 -18.47 5.89
N PRO A 239 0.93 -19.47 5.03
CA PRO A 239 1.59 -20.77 5.19
C PRO A 239 3.09 -20.59 5.13
N ASP A 240 3.84 -21.48 5.79
CA ASP A 240 5.28 -21.49 5.65
C ASP A 240 5.62 -21.78 4.17
N GLU A 241 6.62 -21.09 3.62
CA GLU A 241 7.13 -21.38 2.29
C GLU A 241 7.71 -22.80 2.26
N GLU A 242 7.34 -23.60 1.24
CA GLU A 242 7.75 -24.98 1.06
C GLU A 242 9.27 -25.16 0.87
#